data_6bb211c970b38e54212b8e5b3dcb9dd1
#
_entry.id   6bb211c970b38e54212b8e5b3dcb9dd1
#
_cell.length_a   1.000
_cell.length_b   1.000
_cell.length_c   1.000
_cell.angle_alpha   90.00
_cell.angle_beta   90.00
_cell.angle_gamma   90.00
#
_symmetry.space_group_name_H-M   'P 1'
#
loop_
_entity.id
_entity.type
_entity.pdbx_description
1 polymer ?
#
loop_
_entity_poly.entity_id
_entity_poly.type
_entity_poly.pdbx_seq_one_letter_code
_entity_poly.pdbx_strand_id
1 'polypeptide(L)'
;MTAMHEPSPMPGSDGTRQERDQLPVILLVDDDDATRAQLLEIVDRRFGHDYDVTAEPSAAAAMARLERLHDAGRSVGLIIADHYMPEETGASFLARSRRLHPTAQRMLMTDWADFSAVDETVHGMILGEFDTWIGRPLGLADEEFHGNVTAALARFARETGRGGVVVTIVGNPYDERTAALRNSLARLMAPYRFMDAATVAGQAHLDSLGTDGPLPVVSLADGRTITGAGTLDLATALGMPMSIEDGRVDVAVIGCGPAGLAAAVYAATEGLSVAVIEPSDPGGQASSSPMLRNYLGFPAGVTGAELTSRAFQQAVSFGARFIFGRTVTALRADGDDRLLALDDGSEIRAGSVVIATGVSYRRVGIERLEALVG
;
A
#
# COMPACT_ATOMS: atom_id res chain seq x y z
N MET A 1 -62.31 -4.72 28.95
CA MET A 1 -61.61 -3.44 28.60
C MET A 1 -60.13 -3.75 28.45
N THR A 2 -59.72 -4.07 27.24
CA THR A 2 -58.36 -4.45 26.92
C THR A 2 -57.68 -3.21 26.39
N ALA A 3 -56.66 -2.73 27.09
CA ALA A 3 -55.87 -1.58 26.69
C ALA A 3 -55.01 -1.94 25.48
N MET A 4 -55.22 -1.23 24.38
CA MET A 4 -54.37 -1.27 23.20
C MET A 4 -53.07 -0.54 23.52
N HIS A 5 -51.97 -1.26 23.39
CA HIS A 5 -50.61 -0.73 23.51
C HIS A 5 -50.27 -0.05 22.17
N GLU A 6 -50.05 1.26 22.17
CA GLU A 6 -49.51 1.98 21.05
C GLU A 6 -48.03 1.61 20.86
N PRO A 7 -47.57 1.37 19.62
CA PRO A 7 -46.14 1.10 19.37
C PRO A 7 -45.35 2.41 19.49
N SER A 8 -44.27 2.33 20.25
CA SER A 8 -43.27 3.43 20.37
C SER A 8 -42.69 3.77 18.99
N PRO A 9 -42.41 5.06 18.71
CA PRO A 9 -41.82 5.47 17.45
C PRO A 9 -40.43 4.89 17.31
N MET A 10 -40.13 4.37 16.11
CA MET A 10 -38.82 3.91 15.71
C MET A 10 -37.79 5.02 15.83
N PRO A 11 -36.52 4.78 16.26
CA PRO A 11 -35.51 5.79 16.34
C PRO A 11 -35.18 6.33 14.94
N GLY A 12 -35.23 7.65 14.81
CA GLY A 12 -35.29 8.38 13.58
C GLY A 12 -33.99 8.37 12.77
N SER A 13 -34.18 8.68 11.52
CA SER A 13 -33.26 8.84 10.39
C SER A 13 -32.07 9.82 10.57
N ASP A 14 -31.88 10.44 11.72
CA ASP A 14 -30.78 11.39 11.99
C ASP A 14 -29.46 10.70 12.35
N GLY A 15 -29.46 9.52 12.94
CA GLY A 15 -28.23 8.77 13.26
C GLY A 15 -27.48 8.29 12.02
N THR A 16 -28.18 7.86 11.01
CA THR A 16 -27.60 7.35 9.75
C THR A 16 -26.96 8.46 8.89
N ARG A 17 -27.46 9.70 8.99
CA ARG A 17 -26.91 10.85 8.25
C ARG A 17 -25.65 11.38 8.89
N GLN A 18 -25.57 11.43 10.21
CA GLN A 18 -24.40 11.88 10.97
C GLN A 18 -23.24 10.89 10.88
N GLU A 19 -23.51 9.59 10.77
CA GLU A 19 -22.49 8.56 10.52
C GLU A 19 -21.91 8.65 9.10
N ARG A 20 -22.74 8.87 8.08
CA ARG A 20 -22.30 9.05 6.69
C ARG A 20 -21.45 10.32 6.51
N ASP A 21 -21.72 11.38 7.25
CA ASP A 21 -20.94 12.62 7.19
C ASP A 21 -19.49 12.47 7.70
N GLN A 22 -19.15 11.37 8.36
CA GLN A 22 -17.79 11.04 8.81
C GLN A 22 -17.02 10.14 7.80
N LEU A 23 -17.73 9.49 6.88
CA LEU A 23 -17.11 8.61 5.89
C LEU A 23 -16.36 9.41 4.81
N PRO A 24 -15.24 8.89 4.29
CA PRO A 24 -14.62 9.47 3.09
C PRO A 24 -15.55 9.37 1.89
N VAL A 25 -15.47 10.37 1.01
CA VAL A 25 -16.36 10.46 -0.16
C VAL A 25 -15.75 9.73 -1.36
N ILE A 26 -16.58 8.98 -2.09
CA ILE A 26 -16.34 8.59 -3.48
C ILE A 26 -17.21 9.49 -4.35
N LEU A 27 -16.60 10.28 -5.22
CA LEU A 27 -17.28 11.18 -6.14
C LEU A 27 -17.23 10.61 -7.56
N LEU A 28 -18.41 10.44 -8.16
CA LEU A 28 -18.59 9.98 -9.53
C LEU A 28 -19.02 11.17 -10.38
N VAL A 29 -18.51 11.30 -11.60
CA VAL A 29 -18.84 12.40 -12.50
C VAL A 29 -19.09 11.85 -13.90
N ASP A 30 -20.30 12.01 -14.40
CA ASP A 30 -20.73 11.53 -15.71
C ASP A 30 -21.93 12.39 -16.17
N ASP A 31 -21.94 12.88 -17.39
CA ASP A 31 -23.00 13.76 -17.91
C ASP A 31 -24.25 13.00 -18.39
N ASP A 32 -24.13 11.72 -18.70
CA ASP A 32 -25.25 10.85 -19.04
C ASP A 32 -25.99 10.37 -17.79
N ASP A 33 -27.26 10.73 -17.66
CA ASP A 33 -28.10 10.43 -16.49
C ASP A 33 -28.24 8.93 -16.23
N ALA A 34 -28.36 8.11 -17.28
CA ALA A 34 -28.55 6.67 -17.15
C ALA A 34 -27.25 5.99 -16.70
N THR A 35 -26.15 6.36 -17.31
CA THR A 35 -24.81 5.87 -16.97
C THR A 35 -24.43 6.27 -15.55
N ARG A 36 -24.66 7.54 -15.19
CA ARG A 36 -24.38 8.04 -13.84
C ARG A 36 -25.18 7.28 -12.76
N ALA A 37 -26.47 7.02 -13.01
CA ALA A 37 -27.30 6.25 -12.10
C ALA A 37 -26.83 4.80 -11.95
N GLN A 38 -26.44 4.15 -13.05
CA GLN A 38 -25.89 2.80 -13.05
C GLN A 38 -24.55 2.74 -12.32
N LEU A 39 -23.65 3.68 -12.58
CA LEU A 39 -22.35 3.75 -11.92
C LEU A 39 -22.49 3.97 -10.41
N LEU A 40 -23.42 4.83 -10.01
CA LEU A 40 -23.74 5.06 -8.59
C LEU A 40 -24.23 3.77 -7.93
N GLU A 41 -25.14 3.02 -8.55
CA GLU A 41 -25.63 1.74 -8.03
C GLU A 41 -24.49 0.71 -7.88
N ILE A 42 -23.62 0.59 -8.91
CA ILE A 42 -22.49 -0.35 -8.92
C ILE A 42 -21.52 -0.06 -7.76
N VAL A 43 -21.17 1.21 -7.57
CA VAL A 43 -20.16 1.62 -6.57
C VAL A 43 -20.76 1.63 -5.17
N ASP A 44 -21.97 2.18 -4.98
CA ASP A 44 -22.62 2.26 -3.66
C ASP A 44 -22.94 0.86 -3.11
N ARG A 45 -23.36 -0.08 -3.95
CA ARG A 45 -23.63 -1.47 -3.52
C ARG A 45 -22.43 -2.15 -2.88
N ARG A 46 -21.21 -1.88 -3.36
CA ARG A 46 -19.98 -2.53 -2.88
C ARG A 46 -19.25 -1.73 -1.81
N PHE A 47 -19.25 -0.41 -1.92
CA PHE A 47 -18.43 0.47 -1.11
C PHE A 47 -19.23 1.41 -0.20
N GLY A 48 -20.55 1.52 -0.37
CA GLY A 48 -21.42 2.47 0.36
C GLY A 48 -21.53 2.22 1.86
N HIS A 49 -21.04 1.08 2.37
CA HIS A 49 -20.92 0.84 3.81
C HIS A 49 -19.76 1.62 4.44
N ASP A 50 -18.63 1.76 3.71
CA ASP A 50 -17.39 2.32 4.21
C ASP A 50 -17.09 3.72 3.64
N TYR A 51 -17.85 4.13 2.62
CA TYR A 51 -17.68 5.40 1.89
C TYR A 51 -19.04 6.05 1.62
N ASP A 52 -19.07 7.39 1.62
CA ASP A 52 -20.20 8.18 1.17
C ASP A 52 -20.12 8.34 -0.37
N VAL A 53 -20.90 7.54 -1.12
CA VAL A 53 -20.86 7.53 -2.58
C VAL A 53 -21.83 8.57 -3.13
N THR A 54 -21.31 9.52 -3.92
CA THR A 54 -22.09 10.60 -4.52
C THR A 54 -21.77 10.76 -5.99
N ALA A 55 -22.73 11.28 -6.78
CA ALA A 55 -22.54 11.48 -8.21
C ALA A 55 -23.00 12.87 -8.63
N GLU A 56 -22.26 13.48 -9.56
CA GLU A 56 -22.53 14.81 -10.10
C GLU A 56 -22.61 14.77 -11.64
N PRO A 57 -23.49 15.60 -12.26
CA PRO A 57 -23.77 15.52 -13.70
C PRO A 57 -22.77 16.29 -14.57
N SER A 58 -21.80 16.96 -14.00
CA SER A 58 -20.82 17.75 -14.76
C SER A 58 -19.57 18.07 -13.95
N ALA A 59 -18.48 18.40 -14.62
CA ALA A 59 -17.25 18.88 -14.01
C ALA A 59 -17.48 20.13 -13.13
N ALA A 60 -18.35 21.05 -13.54
CA ALA A 60 -18.68 22.25 -12.78
C ALA A 60 -19.42 21.91 -11.47
N ALA A 61 -20.44 21.03 -11.53
CA ALA A 61 -21.17 20.58 -10.34
C ALA A 61 -20.26 19.81 -9.37
N ALA A 62 -19.41 18.92 -9.91
CA ALA A 62 -18.45 18.17 -9.16
C ALA A 62 -17.42 19.08 -8.45
N MET A 63 -16.91 20.11 -9.14
CA MET A 63 -15.98 21.07 -8.54
C MET A 63 -16.62 21.84 -7.38
N ALA A 64 -17.85 22.35 -7.57
CA ALA A 64 -18.60 22.99 -6.51
C ALA A 64 -18.88 22.04 -5.31
N ARG A 65 -19.05 20.75 -5.57
CA ARG A 65 -19.15 19.72 -4.51
C ARG A 65 -17.84 19.55 -3.77
N LEU A 66 -16.72 19.45 -4.48
CA LEU A 66 -15.38 19.30 -3.89
C LEU A 66 -15.01 20.51 -3.02
N GLU A 67 -15.35 21.73 -3.44
CA GLU A 67 -15.17 22.96 -2.65
C GLU A 67 -15.94 22.88 -1.32
N ARG A 68 -17.23 22.51 -1.37
CA ARG A 68 -18.03 22.33 -0.15
C ARG A 68 -17.46 21.25 0.79
N LEU A 69 -16.95 20.15 0.24
CA LEU A 69 -16.32 19.08 1.03
C LEU A 69 -15.01 19.55 1.65
N HIS A 70 -14.22 20.32 0.91
CA HIS A 70 -12.99 20.94 1.40
C HIS A 70 -13.26 21.88 2.58
N ASP A 71 -14.22 22.81 2.42
CA ASP A 71 -14.62 23.78 3.44
C ASP A 71 -15.17 23.09 4.70
N ALA A 72 -15.85 21.95 4.53
CA ALA A 72 -16.34 21.13 5.64
C ALA A 72 -15.27 20.21 6.25
N GLY A 73 -14.03 20.24 5.77
CA GLY A 73 -12.95 19.36 6.22
C GLY A 73 -13.18 17.88 5.94
N ARG A 74 -14.07 17.54 4.98
CA ARG A 74 -14.38 16.15 4.62
C ARG A 74 -13.32 15.60 3.66
N SER A 75 -12.94 14.35 3.90
CA SER A 75 -11.98 13.65 3.03
C SER A 75 -12.67 13.08 1.80
N VAL A 76 -12.03 13.23 0.64
CA VAL A 76 -12.40 12.55 -0.59
C VAL A 76 -11.39 11.44 -0.84
N GLY A 77 -11.88 10.19 -0.93
CA GLY A 77 -11.03 9.01 -1.13
C GLY A 77 -10.76 8.73 -2.60
N LEU A 78 -11.78 8.91 -3.44
CA LEU A 78 -11.70 8.60 -4.86
C LEU A 78 -12.60 9.53 -5.66
N ILE A 79 -12.11 9.97 -6.82
CA ILE A 79 -12.88 10.68 -7.84
C ILE A 79 -12.80 9.86 -9.13
N ILE A 80 -13.94 9.46 -9.68
CA ILE A 80 -14.06 8.79 -10.98
C ILE A 80 -14.79 9.75 -11.90
N ALA A 81 -14.16 10.11 -13.02
CA ALA A 81 -14.77 11.03 -14.00
C ALA A 81 -14.77 10.42 -15.39
N ASP A 82 -15.91 10.56 -16.08
CA ASP A 82 -15.98 10.25 -17.50
C ASP A 82 -15.05 11.17 -18.30
N HIS A 83 -14.42 10.62 -19.34
CA HIS A 83 -13.47 11.40 -20.15
C HIS A 83 -14.21 12.46 -21.00
N TYR A 84 -15.33 12.07 -21.60
CA TYR A 84 -16.07 12.89 -22.54
C TYR A 84 -17.22 13.62 -21.87
N MET A 85 -16.97 14.79 -21.32
CA MET A 85 -17.99 15.68 -20.78
C MET A 85 -18.10 16.95 -21.64
N PRO A 86 -19.30 17.56 -21.80
CA PRO A 86 -19.56 18.62 -22.80
C PRO A 86 -18.70 19.88 -22.67
N GLU A 87 -18.35 20.32 -21.47
CA GLU A 87 -17.69 21.61 -21.22
C GLU A 87 -16.20 21.47 -20.93
N GLU A 88 -15.78 20.34 -20.39
CA GLU A 88 -14.42 20.08 -19.93
C GLU A 88 -14.16 18.58 -19.94
N THR A 89 -12.98 18.14 -20.40
CA THR A 89 -12.60 16.72 -20.33
C THR A 89 -12.42 16.26 -18.88
N GLY A 90 -12.72 14.97 -18.63
CA GLY A 90 -12.49 14.36 -17.31
C GLY A 90 -11.06 14.50 -16.83
N ALA A 91 -10.07 14.38 -17.73
CA ALA A 91 -8.66 14.57 -17.40
C ALA A 91 -8.37 15.96 -16.84
N SER A 92 -8.85 17.01 -17.53
CA SER A 92 -8.69 18.40 -17.10
C SER A 92 -9.37 18.67 -15.74
N PHE A 93 -10.59 18.18 -15.55
CA PHE A 93 -11.30 18.26 -14.28
C PHE A 93 -10.51 17.56 -13.14
N LEU A 94 -10.04 16.32 -13.38
CA LEU A 94 -9.26 15.56 -12.38
C LEU A 94 -7.97 16.28 -12.00
N ALA A 95 -7.26 16.86 -12.96
CA ALA A 95 -6.07 17.66 -12.71
C ALA A 95 -6.35 18.85 -11.77
N ARG A 96 -7.46 19.59 -12.01
CA ARG A 96 -7.85 20.72 -11.16
C ARG A 96 -8.26 20.30 -9.76
N SER A 97 -8.95 19.17 -9.62
CA SER A 97 -9.42 18.65 -8.33
C SER A 97 -8.29 18.40 -7.33
N ARG A 98 -7.06 18.16 -7.83
CA ARG A 98 -5.87 17.91 -7.00
C ARG A 98 -5.54 19.03 -6.02
N ARG A 99 -5.87 20.27 -6.36
CA ARG A 99 -5.60 21.43 -5.49
C ARG A 99 -6.47 21.43 -4.23
N LEU A 100 -7.71 20.95 -4.33
CA LEU A 100 -8.65 20.89 -3.21
C LEU A 100 -8.46 19.63 -2.37
N HIS A 101 -8.26 18.48 -3.01
CA HIS A 101 -8.13 17.18 -2.36
C HIS A 101 -6.88 16.45 -2.85
N PRO A 102 -5.67 16.83 -2.39
CA PRO A 102 -4.41 16.28 -2.90
C PRO A 102 -4.23 14.78 -2.65
N THR A 103 -4.85 14.23 -1.62
CA THR A 103 -4.79 12.81 -1.25
C THR A 103 -5.85 11.95 -1.93
N ALA A 104 -6.87 12.56 -2.58
CA ALA A 104 -7.87 11.80 -3.31
C ALA A 104 -7.22 11.05 -4.48
N GLN A 105 -7.57 9.80 -4.68
CA GLN A 105 -7.21 9.05 -5.88
C GLN A 105 -8.11 9.51 -7.05
N ARG A 106 -7.58 9.51 -8.26
CA ARG A 106 -8.25 10.03 -9.46
C ARG A 106 -8.23 8.99 -10.55
N MET A 107 -9.42 8.61 -11.00
CA MET A 107 -9.60 7.62 -12.05
C MET A 107 -10.33 8.26 -13.23
N LEU A 108 -9.71 8.22 -14.40
CA LEU A 108 -10.35 8.58 -15.65
C LEU A 108 -11.11 7.39 -16.19
N MET A 109 -12.38 7.54 -16.51
CA MET A 109 -13.22 6.51 -17.10
C MET A 109 -13.38 6.75 -18.59
N THR A 110 -13.23 5.71 -19.42
CA THR A 110 -13.39 5.76 -20.88
C THR A 110 -14.16 4.54 -21.36
N ASP A 111 -14.69 4.60 -22.57
CA ASP A 111 -15.28 3.42 -23.19
C ASP A 111 -14.22 2.40 -23.62
N TRP A 112 -14.53 1.10 -23.47
CA TRP A 112 -13.60 0.00 -23.73
C TRP A 112 -13.02 -0.06 -25.16
N ALA A 113 -13.70 0.51 -26.14
CA ALA A 113 -13.30 0.48 -27.55
C ALA A 113 -12.72 1.80 -28.06
N ASP A 114 -12.52 2.76 -27.19
CA ASP A 114 -12.03 4.08 -27.60
C ASP A 114 -10.51 4.17 -27.55
N PHE A 115 -9.90 3.76 -28.65
CA PHE A 115 -8.45 3.91 -28.85
C PHE A 115 -8.04 5.33 -29.29
N SER A 116 -8.98 6.23 -29.55
CA SER A 116 -8.67 7.59 -29.99
C SER A 116 -8.13 8.47 -28.84
N ALA A 117 -8.53 8.16 -27.61
CA ALA A 117 -8.08 8.84 -26.41
C ALA A 117 -6.76 8.30 -25.83
N VAL A 118 -6.17 7.24 -26.40
CA VAL A 118 -5.00 6.56 -25.80
C VAL A 118 -3.83 7.52 -25.62
N ASP A 119 -3.49 8.30 -26.64
CA ASP A 119 -2.35 9.23 -26.57
C ASP A 119 -2.57 10.33 -25.52
N GLU A 120 -3.77 10.90 -25.44
CA GLU A 120 -4.12 11.93 -24.45
C GLU A 120 -4.18 11.33 -23.04
N THR A 121 -4.75 10.15 -22.90
CA THR A 121 -4.83 9.40 -21.63
C THR A 121 -3.44 9.03 -21.09
N VAL A 122 -2.56 8.50 -21.93
CA VAL A 122 -1.17 8.19 -21.55
C VAL A 122 -0.42 9.45 -21.19
N HIS A 123 -0.58 10.53 -21.95
CA HIS A 123 0.06 11.82 -21.68
C HIS A 123 -0.41 12.44 -20.36
N GLY A 124 -1.72 12.48 -20.11
CA GLY A 124 -2.30 13.00 -18.85
C GLY A 124 -1.84 12.20 -17.64
N MET A 125 -1.74 10.86 -17.76
CA MET A 125 -1.22 10.00 -16.71
C MET A 125 0.28 10.26 -16.42
N ILE A 126 1.09 10.48 -17.46
CA ILE A 126 2.52 10.83 -17.31
C ILE A 126 2.69 12.19 -16.65
N LEU A 127 1.84 13.16 -16.95
CA LEU A 127 1.83 14.48 -16.34
C LEU A 127 1.24 14.47 -14.91
N GLY A 128 0.64 13.36 -14.48
CA GLY A 128 0.02 13.21 -13.16
C GLY A 128 -1.31 13.96 -13.04
N GLU A 129 -2.03 14.16 -14.13
CA GLU A 129 -3.36 14.75 -14.14
C GLU A 129 -4.36 13.86 -13.42
N PHE A 130 -4.22 12.54 -13.58
CA PHE A 130 -4.95 11.50 -12.85
C PHE A 130 -4.01 10.32 -12.52
N ASP A 131 -4.46 9.42 -11.66
CA ASP A 131 -3.61 8.37 -11.11
C ASP A 131 -3.73 7.06 -11.90
N THR A 132 -4.90 6.79 -12.50
CA THR A 132 -5.16 5.64 -13.36
C THR A 132 -6.35 5.89 -14.28
N TRP A 133 -6.51 5.06 -15.30
CA TRP A 133 -7.70 5.05 -16.16
C TRP A 133 -8.34 3.66 -16.15
N ILE A 134 -9.65 3.61 -16.36
CA ILE A 134 -10.44 2.39 -16.34
C ILE A 134 -11.46 2.40 -17.47
N GLY A 135 -11.85 1.23 -17.93
CA GLY A 135 -13.01 1.07 -18.79
C GLY A 135 -14.32 1.26 -18.02
N ARG A 136 -15.36 1.76 -18.71
CA ARG A 136 -16.71 1.83 -18.18
C ARG A 136 -17.17 0.44 -17.73
N PRO A 137 -17.79 0.26 -16.54
CA PRO A 137 -18.16 -1.06 -16.05
C PRO A 137 -19.23 -1.71 -16.92
N LEU A 138 -19.06 -2.99 -17.22
CA LEU A 138 -19.99 -3.75 -18.04
C LEU A 138 -21.23 -4.24 -17.26
N GLY A 139 -21.27 -4.06 -15.96
CA GLY A 139 -22.38 -4.43 -15.08
C GLY A 139 -22.00 -4.54 -13.61
N LEU A 140 -22.94 -4.98 -12.78
CA LEU A 140 -22.79 -5.08 -11.33
C LEU A 140 -21.68 -6.05 -10.87
N ALA A 141 -21.33 -7.03 -11.68
CA ALA A 141 -20.35 -8.08 -11.36
C ALA A 141 -19.01 -7.89 -12.11
N ASP A 142 -18.69 -6.66 -12.53
CA ASP A 142 -17.42 -6.36 -13.18
C ASP A 142 -16.28 -6.37 -12.16
N GLU A 143 -15.64 -7.53 -12.02
CA GLU A 143 -14.54 -7.71 -11.06
C GLU A 143 -13.29 -6.91 -11.42
N GLU A 144 -13.03 -6.62 -12.69
CA GLU A 144 -11.92 -5.77 -13.11
C GLU A 144 -12.14 -4.33 -12.67
N PHE A 145 -13.33 -3.77 -12.92
CA PHE A 145 -13.71 -2.45 -12.42
C PHE A 145 -13.61 -2.37 -10.90
N HIS A 146 -14.22 -3.32 -10.19
CA HIS A 146 -14.19 -3.36 -8.73
C HIS A 146 -12.77 -3.53 -8.17
N GLY A 147 -11.93 -4.32 -8.82
CA GLY A 147 -10.53 -4.50 -8.46
C GLY A 147 -9.72 -3.19 -8.53
N ASN A 148 -9.91 -2.43 -9.62
CA ASN A 148 -9.27 -1.12 -9.79
C ASN A 148 -9.73 -0.10 -8.73
N VAL A 149 -11.04 -0.01 -8.46
CA VAL A 149 -11.60 0.85 -7.39
C VAL A 149 -11.05 0.45 -6.03
N THR A 150 -11.03 -0.85 -5.71
CA THR A 150 -10.44 -1.37 -4.45
C THR A 150 -8.97 -0.99 -4.31
N ALA A 151 -8.18 -1.11 -5.37
CA ALA A 151 -6.76 -0.76 -5.36
C ALA A 151 -6.53 0.74 -5.10
N ALA A 152 -7.34 1.61 -5.72
CA ALA A 152 -7.30 3.05 -5.49
C ALA A 152 -7.67 3.41 -4.04
N LEU A 153 -8.76 2.87 -3.51
CA LEU A 153 -9.18 3.10 -2.13
C LEU A 153 -8.18 2.57 -1.10
N ALA A 154 -7.54 1.43 -1.38
CA ALA A 154 -6.46 0.91 -0.55
C ALA A 154 -5.23 1.84 -0.55
N ARG A 155 -4.91 2.49 -1.68
CA ARG A 155 -3.85 3.51 -1.77
C ARG A 155 -4.21 4.73 -0.94
N PHE A 156 -5.41 5.28 -1.10
CA PHE A 156 -5.92 6.38 -0.28
C PHE A 156 -5.84 6.08 1.22
N ALA A 157 -6.30 4.88 1.63
CA ALA A 157 -6.29 4.46 3.02
C ALA A 157 -4.86 4.43 3.61
N ARG A 158 -3.88 3.95 2.84
CA ARG A 158 -2.46 3.95 3.24
C ARG A 158 -1.91 5.38 3.37
N GLU A 159 -2.14 6.24 2.38
CA GLU A 159 -1.62 7.60 2.35
C GLU A 159 -2.21 8.49 3.45
N THR A 160 -3.46 8.26 3.81
CA THR A 160 -4.17 9.04 4.85
C THR A 160 -4.15 8.40 6.24
N GLY A 161 -3.54 7.20 6.39
CA GLY A 161 -3.54 6.45 7.65
C GLY A 161 -4.95 5.97 8.09
N ARG A 162 -5.92 5.93 7.20
CA ARG A 162 -7.30 5.46 7.45
C ARG A 162 -7.46 3.96 7.23
N GLY A 163 -6.47 3.28 6.65
CA GLY A 163 -6.38 1.82 6.67
C GLY A 163 -6.23 1.32 8.10
N GLY A 164 -6.79 0.16 8.41
CA GLY A 164 -6.63 -0.43 9.74
C GLY A 164 -5.15 -0.45 10.13
N VAL A 165 -4.82 0.15 11.27
CA VAL A 165 -3.44 0.23 11.77
C VAL A 165 -3.05 -1.14 12.29
N VAL A 166 -2.16 -1.83 11.58
CA VAL A 166 -1.64 -3.13 12.00
C VAL A 166 -0.55 -2.98 13.07
N VAL A 167 0.24 -1.88 12.96
CA VAL A 167 1.39 -1.61 13.83
C VAL A 167 1.37 -0.15 14.26
N THR A 168 1.49 0.13 15.55
CA THR A 168 1.79 1.47 16.06
C THR A 168 3.21 1.49 16.59
N ILE A 169 4.02 2.47 16.17
CA ILE A 169 5.37 2.72 16.65
C ILE A 169 5.36 3.99 17.50
N VAL A 170 5.79 3.90 18.73
CA VAL A 170 6.06 5.08 19.58
C VAL A 170 7.56 5.18 19.79
N GLY A 171 8.16 6.29 19.36
CA GLY A 171 9.61 6.45 19.43
C GLY A 171 10.07 7.87 19.19
N ASN A 172 11.38 8.09 19.22
CA ASN A 172 11.98 9.37 18.85
C ASN A 172 12.09 9.45 17.32
N PRO A 173 11.56 10.49 16.63
CA PRO A 173 11.62 10.60 15.18
C PRO A 173 13.04 10.64 14.59
N TYR A 174 14.04 11.00 15.41
CA TYR A 174 15.45 11.10 15.01
C TYR A 174 16.31 9.91 15.47
N ASP A 175 15.71 8.89 16.08
CA ASP A 175 16.42 7.69 16.51
C ASP A 175 16.55 6.70 15.35
N GLU A 176 17.75 6.11 15.18
CA GLU A 176 18.08 5.19 14.10
C GLU A 176 17.17 3.94 14.10
N ARG A 177 16.87 3.38 15.28
CA ARG A 177 15.99 2.19 15.38
C ARG A 177 14.55 2.53 14.99
N THR A 178 14.06 3.68 15.43
CA THR A 178 12.72 4.18 15.06
C THR A 178 12.62 4.40 13.56
N ALA A 179 13.65 5.01 12.94
CA ALA A 179 13.71 5.21 11.50
C ALA A 179 13.77 3.87 10.75
N ALA A 180 14.57 2.91 11.22
CA ALA A 180 14.66 1.59 10.62
C ALA A 180 13.31 0.85 10.62
N LEU A 181 12.57 0.85 11.75
CA LEU A 181 11.24 0.24 11.84
C LEU A 181 10.23 0.90 10.87
N ARG A 182 10.21 2.23 10.80
CA ARG A 182 9.34 2.96 9.89
C ARG A 182 9.65 2.65 8.43
N ASN A 183 10.92 2.61 8.09
CA ASN A 183 11.39 2.26 6.74
C ASN A 183 11.03 0.82 6.38
N SER A 184 11.18 -0.12 7.31
CA SER A 184 10.79 -1.53 7.13
C SER A 184 9.31 -1.66 6.81
N LEU A 185 8.43 -1.05 7.62
CA LEU A 185 6.98 -1.09 7.38
C LEU A 185 6.58 -0.39 6.08
N ALA A 186 7.24 0.72 5.74
CA ALA A 186 7.00 1.42 4.47
C ALA A 186 7.37 0.55 3.25
N ARG A 187 8.50 -0.17 3.30
CA ARG A 187 8.92 -1.11 2.26
C ARG A 187 7.97 -2.30 2.11
N LEU A 188 7.45 -2.80 3.24
CA LEU A 188 6.44 -3.87 3.28
C LEU A 188 5.06 -3.36 2.87
N MET A 189 4.88 -2.04 2.70
CA MET A 189 3.58 -1.37 2.54
C MET A 189 2.58 -1.75 3.64
N ALA A 190 3.08 -2.10 4.81
CA ALA A 190 2.26 -2.43 5.97
C ALA A 190 1.68 -1.14 6.58
N PRO A 191 0.35 -1.07 6.82
CA PRO A 191 -0.25 0.10 7.44
C PRO A 191 0.27 0.28 8.86
N TYR A 192 0.90 1.42 9.15
CA TYR A 192 1.37 1.71 10.49
C TYR A 192 1.06 3.15 10.91
N ARG A 193 1.01 3.37 12.21
CA ARG A 193 0.94 4.69 12.83
C ARG A 193 2.26 4.98 13.54
N PHE A 194 2.81 6.15 13.32
CA PHE A 194 3.94 6.66 14.10
C PHE A 194 3.46 7.72 15.09
N MET A 195 3.95 7.65 16.32
CA MET A 195 3.73 8.63 17.36
C MET A 195 5.07 9.03 17.97
N ASP A 196 5.33 10.34 18.01
CA ASP A 196 6.51 10.85 18.70
C ASP A 196 6.31 10.69 20.20
N ALA A 197 7.23 9.98 20.85
CA ALA A 197 7.21 9.73 22.28
C ALA A 197 7.28 11.01 23.13
N ALA A 198 7.78 12.12 22.59
CA ALA A 198 7.83 13.40 23.29
C ALA A 198 6.49 14.15 23.32
N THR A 199 5.50 13.72 22.53
CA THR A 199 4.18 14.36 22.46
C THR A 199 3.23 13.83 23.53
N VAL A 200 2.22 14.64 23.87
CA VAL A 200 1.15 14.23 24.80
C VAL A 200 0.44 12.97 24.29
N ALA A 201 0.20 12.88 23.00
CA ALA A 201 -0.44 11.71 22.38
C ALA A 201 0.44 10.45 22.45
N GLY A 202 1.77 10.59 22.23
CA GLY A 202 2.72 9.48 22.37
C GLY A 202 2.81 8.98 23.80
N GLN A 203 2.90 9.88 24.79
CA GLN A 203 2.91 9.51 26.20
C GLN A 203 1.60 8.83 26.62
N ALA A 204 0.46 9.40 26.26
CA ALA A 204 -0.84 8.80 26.58
C ALA A 204 -0.99 7.39 25.98
N HIS A 205 -0.42 7.14 24.79
CA HIS A 205 -0.41 5.80 24.20
C HIS A 205 0.50 4.85 25.00
N LEU A 206 1.71 5.25 25.39
CA LEU A 206 2.60 4.45 26.23
C LEU A 206 1.93 4.11 27.58
N ASP A 207 1.29 5.08 28.22
CA ASP A 207 0.53 4.88 29.46
C ASP A 207 -0.60 3.86 29.26
N SER A 208 -1.30 3.92 28.14
CA SER A 208 -2.38 2.96 27.80
C SER A 208 -1.88 1.54 27.59
N LEU A 209 -0.63 1.38 27.17
CA LEU A 209 0.03 0.06 27.01
C LEU A 209 0.59 -0.46 28.36
N GLY A 210 0.64 0.38 29.39
CA GLY A 210 1.18 0.02 30.70
C GLY A 210 2.68 -0.30 30.67
N THR A 211 3.45 0.33 29.78
CA THR A 211 4.87 0.07 29.62
C THR A 211 5.72 1.33 29.78
N ASP A 212 6.81 1.20 30.54
CA ASP A 212 7.90 2.16 30.71
C ASP A 212 9.22 1.64 30.12
N GLY A 213 9.12 0.61 29.27
CA GLY A 213 10.27 -0.02 28.62
C GLY A 213 11.01 0.89 27.64
N PRO A 214 12.19 0.47 27.16
CA PRO A 214 12.99 1.27 26.23
C PRO A 214 12.29 1.51 24.90
N LEU A 215 12.51 2.70 24.34
CA LEU A 215 12.04 3.09 23.02
C LEU A 215 12.93 2.48 21.91
N PRO A 216 12.39 2.29 20.71
CA PRO A 216 10.99 2.45 20.32
C PRO A 216 10.09 1.33 20.88
N VAL A 217 8.85 1.67 21.16
CA VAL A 217 7.81 0.69 21.53
C VAL A 217 6.93 0.43 20.31
N VAL A 218 6.74 -0.85 19.99
CA VAL A 218 5.85 -1.30 18.91
C VAL A 218 4.65 -2.00 19.54
N SER A 219 3.44 -1.58 19.18
CA SER A 219 2.19 -2.28 19.51
C SER A 219 1.49 -2.78 18.27
N LEU A 220 1.01 -4.01 18.30
CA LEU A 220 0.31 -4.68 17.20
C LEU A 220 -1.20 -4.64 17.44
N ALA A 221 -1.97 -4.77 16.35
CA ALA A 221 -3.43 -4.79 16.41
C ALA A 221 -4.01 -5.93 17.27
N ASP A 222 -3.24 -7.00 17.46
CA ASP A 222 -3.62 -8.15 18.31
C ASP A 222 -3.30 -7.95 19.81
N GLY A 223 -2.80 -6.76 20.17
CA GLY A 223 -2.49 -6.38 21.56
C GLY A 223 -1.08 -6.72 22.02
N ARG A 224 -0.25 -7.38 21.21
CA ARG A 224 1.17 -7.61 21.55
C ARG A 224 1.94 -6.29 21.55
N THR A 225 2.86 -6.16 22.52
CA THR A 225 3.73 -4.98 22.66
C THR A 225 5.18 -5.41 22.77
N ILE A 226 6.08 -4.70 22.09
CA ILE A 226 7.52 -4.94 22.08
C ILE A 226 8.22 -3.64 22.44
N THR A 227 9.04 -3.66 23.47
CA THR A 227 9.83 -2.49 23.93
C THR A 227 11.26 -2.59 23.44
N GLY A 228 11.88 -1.47 23.07
CA GLY A 228 13.23 -1.46 22.49
C GLY A 228 13.31 -2.21 21.15
N ALA A 229 12.18 -2.25 20.41
CA ALA A 229 12.02 -3.07 19.23
C ALA A 229 13.07 -2.76 18.15
N GLY A 230 13.60 -3.81 17.52
CA GLY A 230 14.36 -3.74 16.28
C GLY A 230 13.56 -4.31 15.11
N THR A 231 14.12 -4.22 13.90
CA THR A 231 13.48 -4.75 12.67
C THR A 231 13.29 -6.27 12.74
N LEU A 232 14.19 -6.99 13.38
CA LEU A 232 14.10 -8.44 13.56
C LEU A 232 12.93 -8.81 14.50
N ASP A 233 12.76 -8.07 15.59
CA ASP A 233 11.66 -8.28 16.53
C ASP A 233 10.32 -8.02 15.84
N LEU A 234 10.24 -6.97 15.03
CA LEU A 234 9.08 -6.66 14.21
C LEU A 234 8.78 -7.77 13.19
N ALA A 235 9.79 -8.25 12.46
CA ALA A 235 9.64 -9.33 11.49
C ALA A 235 9.11 -10.60 12.16
N THR A 236 9.68 -10.98 13.30
CA THR A 236 9.23 -12.12 14.11
C THR A 236 7.77 -11.93 14.57
N ALA A 237 7.44 -10.75 15.06
CA ALA A 237 6.09 -10.43 15.54
C ALA A 237 5.04 -10.43 14.42
N LEU A 238 5.43 -10.08 13.20
CA LEU A 238 4.59 -10.18 12.00
C LEU A 238 4.51 -11.60 11.42
N GLY A 239 5.19 -12.59 12.06
CA GLY A 239 5.17 -13.98 11.61
C GLY A 239 6.01 -14.22 10.36
N MET A 240 6.99 -13.35 10.07
CA MET A 240 7.89 -13.57 8.93
C MET A 240 8.81 -14.76 9.22
N PRO A 241 8.96 -15.71 8.27
CA PRO A 241 9.79 -16.89 8.49
C PRO A 241 11.28 -16.51 8.58
N MET A 242 11.98 -17.10 9.54
CA MET A 242 13.40 -16.83 9.81
C MET A 242 14.29 -18.06 9.51
N SER A 243 13.70 -19.16 9.10
CA SER A 243 14.39 -20.43 8.80
C SER A 243 13.61 -21.25 7.79
N ILE A 244 14.26 -22.27 7.21
CA ILE A 244 13.65 -23.27 6.33
C ILE A 244 13.67 -24.63 7.05
N GLU A 245 12.50 -25.25 7.18
CA GLU A 245 12.37 -26.52 7.90
C GLU A 245 13.11 -27.70 7.23
N ASP A 246 13.12 -27.76 5.89
CA ASP A 246 13.66 -28.90 5.14
C ASP A 246 15.15 -28.79 4.78
N GLY A 247 15.79 -27.67 5.05
CA GLY A 247 17.24 -27.46 4.80
C GLY A 247 17.71 -27.57 3.34
N ARG A 248 16.86 -28.02 2.38
CA ARG A 248 17.19 -28.12 0.96
C ARG A 248 16.11 -27.46 0.08
N VAL A 249 16.56 -26.74 -0.94
CA VAL A 249 15.72 -26.11 -1.97
C VAL A 249 16.29 -26.34 -3.37
N ASP A 250 15.47 -26.19 -4.39
CA ASP A 250 15.96 -26.26 -5.79
C ASP A 250 16.76 -25.01 -6.14
N VAL A 251 16.30 -23.83 -5.68
CA VAL A 251 16.95 -22.54 -5.93
C VAL A 251 17.05 -21.73 -4.64
N ALA A 252 18.26 -21.32 -4.30
CA ALA A 252 18.50 -20.29 -3.29
C ALA A 252 18.83 -18.95 -3.97
N VAL A 253 18.18 -17.88 -3.54
CA VAL A 253 18.40 -16.52 -4.03
C VAL A 253 19.01 -15.70 -2.90
N ILE A 254 20.18 -15.11 -3.12
CA ILE A 254 20.86 -14.25 -2.15
C ILE A 254 20.57 -12.79 -2.49
N GLY A 255 19.75 -12.14 -1.67
CA GLY A 255 19.29 -10.77 -1.86
C GLY A 255 17.84 -10.67 -2.36
N CYS A 256 17.08 -9.75 -1.79
CA CYS A 256 15.66 -9.52 -2.02
C CYS A 256 15.36 -8.18 -2.69
N GLY A 257 16.31 -7.68 -3.51
CA GLY A 257 16.09 -6.55 -4.42
C GLY A 257 15.29 -6.96 -5.66
N PRO A 258 15.03 -6.05 -6.62
CA PRO A 258 14.24 -6.36 -7.82
C PRO A 258 14.74 -7.56 -8.62
N ALA A 259 16.06 -7.74 -8.72
CA ALA A 259 16.65 -8.88 -9.43
C ALA A 259 16.40 -10.21 -8.69
N GLY A 260 16.58 -10.23 -7.36
CA GLY A 260 16.31 -11.42 -6.55
C GLY A 260 14.82 -11.76 -6.50
N LEU A 261 13.96 -10.77 -6.37
CA LEU A 261 12.50 -10.96 -6.42
C LEU A 261 12.04 -11.50 -7.79
N ALA A 262 12.58 -10.97 -8.89
CA ALA A 262 12.29 -11.50 -10.22
C ALA A 262 12.73 -12.96 -10.34
N ALA A 263 13.95 -13.30 -9.90
CA ALA A 263 14.44 -14.67 -9.91
C ALA A 263 13.54 -15.61 -9.07
N ALA A 264 13.11 -15.14 -7.89
CA ALA A 264 12.21 -15.90 -7.01
C ALA A 264 10.84 -16.15 -7.66
N VAL A 265 10.23 -15.11 -8.28
CA VAL A 265 8.95 -15.25 -8.98
C VAL A 265 9.08 -16.28 -10.11
N TYR A 266 10.05 -16.11 -11.00
CA TYR A 266 10.20 -17.02 -12.14
C TYR A 266 10.51 -18.46 -11.72
N ALA A 267 11.39 -18.67 -10.75
CA ALA A 267 11.70 -20.01 -10.28
C ALA A 267 10.48 -20.68 -9.59
N ALA A 268 9.75 -19.93 -8.76
CA ALA A 268 8.58 -20.47 -8.08
C ALA A 268 7.40 -20.77 -9.04
N THR A 269 7.20 -19.97 -10.10
CA THR A 269 6.17 -20.24 -11.11
C THR A 269 6.44 -21.50 -11.92
N GLU A 270 7.71 -21.92 -12.05
CA GLU A 270 8.09 -23.21 -12.65
C GLU A 270 7.93 -24.40 -11.69
N GLY A 271 7.39 -24.16 -10.49
CA GLY A 271 7.17 -25.21 -9.50
C GLY A 271 8.41 -25.61 -8.70
N LEU A 272 9.50 -24.85 -8.78
CA LEU A 272 10.71 -25.09 -8.01
C LEU A 272 10.54 -24.62 -6.56
N SER A 273 11.14 -25.34 -5.62
CA SER A 273 11.25 -24.88 -4.24
C SER A 273 12.29 -23.76 -4.15
N VAL A 274 11.87 -22.57 -3.71
CA VAL A 274 12.70 -21.36 -3.69
C VAL A 274 12.87 -20.85 -2.27
N ALA A 275 14.12 -20.49 -1.92
CA ALA A 275 14.46 -19.75 -0.71
C ALA A 275 15.16 -18.45 -1.06
N VAL A 276 14.68 -17.33 -0.54
CA VAL A 276 15.30 -16.01 -0.67
C VAL A 276 15.89 -15.61 0.68
N ILE A 277 17.18 -15.31 0.71
CA ILE A 277 17.90 -14.91 1.93
C ILE A 277 18.22 -13.42 1.84
N GLU A 278 17.80 -12.65 2.85
CA GLU A 278 17.95 -11.19 2.89
C GLU A 278 18.35 -10.73 4.30
N PRO A 279 19.46 -10.00 4.46
CA PRO A 279 19.90 -9.55 5.77
C PRO A 279 19.01 -8.44 6.37
N SER A 280 18.23 -7.77 5.56
CA SER A 280 17.37 -6.66 5.97
C SER A 280 15.92 -6.87 5.51
N ASP A 281 15.32 -5.85 4.92
CA ASP A 281 13.95 -5.85 4.43
C ASP A 281 13.87 -6.11 2.93
N PRO A 282 12.75 -6.62 2.41
CA PRO A 282 12.57 -6.80 0.98
C PRO A 282 12.65 -5.47 0.22
N GLY A 283 13.13 -5.55 -1.03
CA GLY A 283 13.10 -4.43 -1.98
C GLY A 283 14.46 -3.81 -2.28
N GLY A 284 15.47 -4.04 -1.43
CA GLY A 284 16.82 -3.52 -1.65
C GLY A 284 16.86 -2.00 -1.92
N GLN A 285 17.86 -1.53 -2.63
CA GLN A 285 18.04 -0.09 -2.95
C GLN A 285 16.88 0.50 -3.77
N ALA A 286 16.21 -0.31 -4.59
CA ALA A 286 15.12 0.18 -5.41
C ALA A 286 13.93 0.65 -4.58
N SER A 287 13.67 0.05 -3.42
CA SER A 287 12.54 0.40 -2.55
C SER A 287 12.55 1.85 -2.06
N SER A 288 13.72 2.49 -1.98
CA SER A 288 13.88 3.90 -1.59
C SER A 288 13.67 4.89 -2.75
N SER A 289 13.51 4.41 -3.99
CA SER A 289 13.31 5.28 -5.15
C SER A 289 11.91 5.88 -5.15
N PRO A 290 11.75 7.21 -5.18
CA PRO A 290 10.44 7.85 -5.13
C PRO A 290 9.61 7.58 -6.39
N MET A 291 10.28 7.39 -7.55
CA MET A 291 9.61 7.16 -8.83
C MET A 291 10.54 6.45 -9.82
N LEU A 292 10.13 5.30 -10.33
CA LEU A 292 10.76 4.55 -11.40
C LEU A 292 9.91 4.72 -12.66
N ARG A 293 10.43 5.41 -13.67
CA ARG A 293 9.71 5.73 -14.92
C ARG A 293 10.08 4.81 -16.09
N ASN A 294 11.13 4.03 -15.95
CA ASN A 294 11.68 3.16 -16.98
C ASN A 294 11.52 1.67 -16.66
N TYR A 295 10.62 1.32 -15.74
CA TYR A 295 10.32 -0.08 -15.47
C TYR A 295 9.20 -0.57 -16.40
N LEU A 296 9.44 -1.69 -17.07
CA LEU A 296 8.51 -2.25 -18.05
C LEU A 296 7.16 -2.57 -17.40
N GLY A 297 6.04 -2.20 -18.07
CA GLY A 297 4.67 -2.42 -17.60
C GLY A 297 4.09 -1.28 -16.73
N PHE A 298 4.87 -0.21 -16.46
CA PHE A 298 4.42 0.93 -15.67
C PHE A 298 4.60 2.25 -16.44
N PRO A 299 3.71 2.57 -17.40
CA PRO A 299 3.87 3.76 -18.24
C PRO A 299 3.80 5.08 -17.48
N ALA A 300 3.04 5.14 -16.38
CA ALA A 300 3.00 6.29 -15.46
C ALA A 300 4.17 6.33 -14.48
N GLY A 301 5.01 5.30 -14.47
CA GLY A 301 5.97 5.07 -13.41
C GLY A 301 5.36 4.35 -12.21
N VAL A 302 6.22 3.95 -11.30
CA VAL A 302 5.85 3.26 -10.06
C VAL A 302 6.85 3.66 -8.97
N THR A 303 6.43 3.76 -7.71
CA THR A 303 7.40 3.93 -6.62
C THR A 303 8.22 2.66 -6.44
N GLY A 304 9.47 2.80 -6.01
CA GLY A 304 10.30 1.62 -5.74
C GLY A 304 9.70 0.71 -4.68
N ALA A 305 9.12 1.29 -3.62
CA ALA A 305 8.44 0.54 -2.56
C ALA A 305 7.24 -0.26 -3.11
N GLU A 306 6.41 0.34 -3.94
CA GLU A 306 5.26 -0.33 -4.56
C GLU A 306 5.70 -1.47 -5.48
N LEU A 307 6.67 -1.24 -6.36
CA LEU A 307 7.21 -2.24 -7.25
C LEU A 307 7.72 -3.47 -6.49
N THR A 308 8.56 -3.23 -5.49
CA THR A 308 9.20 -4.33 -4.75
C THR A 308 8.23 -5.03 -3.81
N SER A 309 7.25 -4.32 -3.23
CA SER A 309 6.19 -4.94 -2.44
C SER A 309 5.29 -5.86 -3.30
N ARG A 310 4.90 -5.41 -4.50
CA ARG A 310 4.12 -6.24 -5.45
C ARG A 310 4.91 -7.49 -5.86
N ALA A 311 6.19 -7.34 -6.19
CA ALA A 311 7.05 -8.46 -6.56
C ALA A 311 7.25 -9.45 -5.39
N PHE A 312 7.40 -8.96 -4.15
CA PHE A 312 7.46 -9.78 -2.96
C PHE A 312 6.15 -10.58 -2.75
N GLN A 313 5.00 -9.90 -2.80
CA GLN A 313 3.70 -10.56 -2.67
C GLN A 313 3.49 -11.62 -3.77
N GLN A 314 3.91 -11.33 -4.99
CA GLN A 314 3.83 -12.27 -6.11
C GLN A 314 4.72 -13.49 -5.86
N ALA A 315 5.96 -13.32 -5.40
CA ALA A 315 6.85 -14.42 -5.07
C ALA A 315 6.28 -15.31 -3.96
N VAL A 316 5.72 -14.69 -2.90
CA VAL A 316 5.03 -15.42 -1.81
C VAL A 316 3.83 -16.20 -2.33
N SER A 317 3.00 -15.60 -3.21
CA SER A 317 1.82 -16.27 -3.75
C SER A 317 2.14 -17.49 -4.60
N PHE A 318 3.33 -17.54 -5.20
CA PHE A 318 3.86 -18.72 -5.91
C PHE A 318 4.62 -19.70 -5.01
N GLY A 319 4.70 -19.44 -3.69
CA GLY A 319 5.29 -20.36 -2.73
C GLY A 319 6.79 -20.16 -2.46
N ALA A 320 7.39 -19.05 -2.92
CA ALA A 320 8.74 -18.70 -2.52
C ALA A 320 8.81 -18.44 -1.01
N ARG A 321 9.83 -18.99 -0.34
CA ARG A 321 10.07 -18.83 1.10
C ARG A 321 11.14 -17.77 1.30
N PHE A 322 10.98 -16.93 2.31
CA PHE A 322 11.91 -15.84 2.61
C PHE A 322 12.54 -16.07 3.98
N ILE A 323 13.82 -15.76 4.10
CA ILE A 323 14.58 -15.78 5.34
C ILE A 323 15.14 -14.38 5.53
N PHE A 324 14.57 -13.65 6.47
CA PHE A 324 14.99 -12.29 6.79
C PHE A 324 15.94 -12.24 7.97
N GLY A 325 16.75 -11.17 8.04
CA GLY A 325 17.70 -10.95 9.11
C GLY A 325 18.85 -11.96 9.11
N ARG A 326 19.16 -12.57 7.96
CA ARG A 326 20.25 -13.51 7.81
C ARG A 326 21.17 -13.12 6.66
N THR A 327 22.46 -13.25 6.89
CA THR A 327 23.50 -12.98 5.90
C THR A 327 24.16 -14.29 5.48
N VAL A 328 24.27 -14.48 4.17
CA VAL A 328 25.08 -15.58 3.64
C VAL A 328 26.56 -15.22 3.77
N THR A 329 27.29 -15.97 4.59
CA THR A 329 28.72 -15.72 4.89
C THR A 329 29.65 -16.53 4.00
N ALA A 330 29.20 -17.69 3.50
CA ALA A 330 29.98 -18.52 2.59
C ALA A 330 29.10 -19.32 1.64
N LEU A 331 29.64 -19.62 0.46
CA LEU A 331 29.06 -20.49 -0.55
C LEU A 331 30.11 -21.51 -0.98
N ARG A 332 29.77 -22.80 -0.93
CA ARG A 332 30.63 -23.88 -1.36
C ARG A 332 29.91 -24.94 -2.17
N ALA A 333 30.60 -25.64 -3.03
CA ALA A 333 30.08 -26.82 -3.71
C ALA A 333 30.07 -28.01 -2.78
N ASP A 334 29.02 -28.83 -2.83
CA ASP A 334 28.91 -30.09 -2.09
C ASP A 334 28.24 -31.13 -3.00
N GLY A 335 29.04 -31.81 -3.81
CA GLY A 335 28.54 -32.63 -4.92
C GLY A 335 27.79 -31.78 -5.95
N ASP A 336 26.59 -32.23 -6.29
CA ASP A 336 25.71 -31.52 -7.23
C ASP A 336 25.02 -30.31 -6.60
N ASP A 337 25.00 -30.23 -5.27
CA ASP A 337 24.37 -29.13 -4.53
C ASP A 337 25.36 -27.98 -4.23
N ARG A 338 24.79 -26.87 -3.78
CA ARG A 338 25.50 -25.70 -3.24
C ARG A 338 25.09 -25.54 -1.78
N LEU A 339 26.07 -25.32 -0.94
CA LEU A 339 25.85 -25.13 0.48
C LEU A 339 26.12 -23.68 0.85
N LEU A 340 25.10 -23.02 1.39
CA LEU A 340 25.14 -21.65 1.87
C LEU A 340 25.25 -21.66 3.40
N ALA A 341 26.33 -21.11 3.94
CA ALA A 341 26.45 -20.89 5.38
C ALA A 341 25.87 -19.54 5.75
N LEU A 342 25.07 -19.49 6.81
CA LEU A 342 24.48 -18.26 7.32
C LEU A 342 25.26 -17.74 8.54
N ASP A 343 25.02 -16.48 8.91
CA ASP A 343 25.69 -15.79 10.02
C ASP A 343 25.32 -16.33 11.40
N ASP A 344 24.23 -17.07 11.52
CA ASP A 344 23.82 -17.76 12.76
C ASP A 344 24.40 -19.19 12.87
N GLY A 345 25.23 -19.62 11.92
CA GLY A 345 25.83 -20.96 11.87
C GLY A 345 24.93 -22.02 11.21
N SER A 346 23.70 -21.67 10.81
CA SER A 346 22.87 -22.59 10.03
C SER A 346 23.32 -22.69 8.57
N GLU A 347 22.90 -23.74 7.88
CA GLU A 347 23.24 -23.99 6.48
C GLU A 347 22.00 -24.29 5.65
N ILE A 348 22.00 -23.81 4.41
CA ILE A 348 20.98 -24.09 3.40
C ILE A 348 21.64 -24.82 2.23
N ARG A 349 21.05 -25.94 1.84
CA ARG A 349 21.45 -26.70 0.66
C ARG A 349 20.58 -26.35 -0.52
N ALA A 350 21.16 -26.05 -1.67
CA ALA A 350 20.42 -25.66 -2.88
C ALA A 350 20.98 -26.37 -4.12
N GLY A 351 20.09 -26.77 -5.04
CA GLY A 351 20.51 -27.26 -6.35
C GLY A 351 21.19 -26.17 -7.19
N SER A 352 20.66 -24.97 -7.14
CA SER A 352 21.21 -23.78 -7.83
C SER A 352 21.18 -22.56 -6.92
N VAL A 353 22.07 -21.60 -7.18
CA VAL A 353 22.15 -20.34 -6.41
C VAL A 353 22.15 -19.15 -7.37
N VAL A 354 21.27 -18.19 -7.10
CA VAL A 354 21.25 -16.88 -7.76
C VAL A 354 21.81 -15.83 -6.80
N ILE A 355 22.91 -15.19 -7.18
CA ILE A 355 23.55 -14.13 -6.40
C ILE A 355 23.01 -12.79 -6.90
N ALA A 356 22.14 -12.16 -6.11
CA ALA A 356 21.45 -10.90 -6.39
C ALA A 356 21.64 -9.87 -5.27
N THR A 357 22.84 -9.84 -4.67
CA THR A 357 23.19 -9.04 -3.49
C THR A 357 23.18 -7.53 -3.70
N GLY A 358 23.01 -7.07 -4.93
CA GLY A 358 22.93 -5.65 -5.26
C GLY A 358 24.25 -4.91 -5.03
N VAL A 359 24.15 -3.66 -4.61
CA VAL A 359 25.29 -2.79 -4.34
C VAL A 359 25.17 -2.14 -2.97
N SER A 360 26.32 -1.93 -2.32
CA SER A 360 26.43 -1.06 -1.15
C SER A 360 27.31 0.14 -1.49
N TYR A 361 26.87 1.32 -1.11
CA TYR A 361 27.64 2.54 -1.36
C TYR A 361 28.76 2.69 -0.32
N ARG A 362 29.95 3.12 -0.77
CA ARG A 362 31.02 3.51 0.16
C ARG A 362 30.59 4.76 0.92
N ARG A 363 30.71 4.71 2.22
CA ARG A 363 30.57 5.89 3.07
C ARG A 363 31.86 6.74 2.93
N VAL A 364 31.68 8.05 2.93
CA VAL A 364 32.80 9.00 2.74
C VAL A 364 33.69 9.07 3.98
N GLY A 365 33.25 8.51 5.12
CA GLY A 365 34.01 8.48 6.37
C GLY A 365 34.09 9.86 7.08
N ILE A 366 33.15 10.75 6.78
CA ILE A 366 33.03 12.05 7.45
C ILE A 366 31.88 11.94 8.46
N GLU A 367 32.22 11.87 9.74
CA GLU A 367 31.30 11.65 10.85
C GLU A 367 30.05 12.57 10.83
N ARG A 368 30.23 13.85 10.46
CA ARG A 368 29.14 14.81 10.32
C ARG A 368 28.19 14.54 9.15
N LEU A 369 28.67 13.93 8.06
CA LEU A 369 27.84 13.55 6.92
C LEU A 369 27.12 12.23 7.19
N GLU A 370 27.74 11.32 7.92
CA GLU A 370 27.12 10.05 8.29
C GLU A 370 25.89 10.22 9.20
N ALA A 371 25.89 11.27 10.03
CA ALA A 371 24.74 11.65 10.85
C ALA A 371 23.54 12.24 10.03
N LEU A 372 23.74 12.55 8.76
CA LEU A 372 22.73 13.09 7.84
C LEU A 372 22.20 12.05 6.84
N VAL A 373 22.77 10.85 6.83
CA VAL A 373 22.31 9.74 5.99
C VAL A 373 21.21 9.01 6.75
N GLY A 374 19.94 9.34 6.44
CA GLY A 374 18.76 8.69 6.98
C GLY A 374 17.99 7.93 5.93
#